data_cb36e5493166df435a29c2df8658fc67
#
_entry.id   cb36e5493166df435a29c2df8658fc67
#
_cell.length_a   1.000
_cell.length_b   1.000
_cell.length_c   1.000
_cell.angle_alpha   90.00
_cell.angle_beta   90.00
_cell.angle_gamma   90.00
#
_symmetry.space_group_name_H-M   'P 1'
#
loop_
_entity.id
_entity.type
_entity.pdbx_description
1 polymer ?
#
loop_
_entity_poly.entity_id
_entity_poly.type
_entity_poly.pdbx_seq_one_letter_code
_entity_poly.pdbx_strand_id
1 'polypeptide(L)'
;MKTLWNKNLILLFIFQLSSALLFSQRQMESLDRGLIAVKEKNHFYIGWRVLGTDADDLAFNLYRKSGTKPAVLVNEKPITGATNVFDEKANPKEDNTWFVKTVVNGVEKETKGSFTITANSDDKNYLSIPLKKVTGYTPNDISVGDLDGDGRYELIVHMTGRGADNSFKGLTDPPIFQAYTLDGKFLWEINLGKNIREGAHYTQFMVYDLDGDGIAELVCKTADGTTDSQNNVVGDATKDWRDTDQKSATFGKILQGPEYLTVFDGKTGKLVNTVPYIPERGDIGKWGGRGGNGKNDNTGNRVDRFTACVAYLDGIHPSVVMCRGYYGRIVIAAFDFKDKKLSSRWVFDTKDGKNPFSGMGNHGLSVADVDNDGKDEIIFGSMVVDDDGKGLYTTGFRHGDALHVSDLDPELPGQEVFGVHEIEEGTKGPGVALFSAANGKVLFTAMDDEDVGRGVADNVDSTRIGAQMWWSGSNGLYDIKGNKIGEAPKSTNFLIYWDGDTSREILNSNYIDKYGKGRIFTAEGASSNNGTKSTPALSADILGDWREELILRSADNSELRIYSTKIPTTIRQYTLMHDSQYRLAIAWQNVGYNQPPHTSFYMGTGMKPAPKPNIKLVP
;
A
#
# COMPACT_ATOMS: atom_id res chain seq x y z
N MET A 1 -43.69 53.59 55.09
CA MET A 1 -44.02 52.37 54.34
C MET A 1 -42.81 52.04 53.49
N LYS A 2 -42.07 50.95 53.89
CA LYS A 2 -40.86 50.52 53.24
C LYS A 2 -41.24 49.38 52.33
N THR A 3 -40.99 49.51 51.03
CA THR A 3 -41.11 48.43 50.04
C THR A 3 -39.76 47.73 49.85
N LEU A 4 -39.69 46.46 50.20
CA LEU A 4 -38.54 45.60 49.96
C LEU A 4 -38.49 45.19 48.49
N TRP A 5 -37.34 45.37 47.85
CA TRP A 5 -37.00 44.79 46.54
C TRP A 5 -36.26 43.50 46.76
N ASN A 6 -36.87 42.39 46.35
CA ASN A 6 -36.18 41.09 46.21
C ASN A 6 -35.38 41.05 44.93
N LYS A 7 -34.08 40.90 45.02
CA LYS A 7 -33.21 40.60 43.90
C LYS A 7 -33.10 39.07 43.76
N ASN A 8 -33.78 38.52 42.76
CA ASN A 8 -33.54 37.13 42.33
C ASN A 8 -32.28 37.11 41.47
N LEU A 9 -31.24 36.53 41.99
CA LEU A 9 -30.00 36.19 41.25
C LEU A 9 -30.28 34.94 40.43
N ILE A 10 -30.44 35.07 39.13
CA ILE A 10 -30.46 33.93 38.20
C ILE A 10 -29.01 33.56 37.90
N LEU A 11 -28.52 32.46 38.48
CA LEU A 11 -27.28 31.80 38.11
C LEU A 11 -27.52 31.06 36.78
N LEU A 12 -27.04 31.60 35.68
CA LEU A 12 -26.94 30.88 34.40
C LEU A 12 -25.74 29.93 34.49
N PHE A 13 -25.98 28.65 34.70
CA PHE A 13 -24.99 27.60 34.47
C PHE A 13 -24.87 27.41 32.95
N ILE A 14 -23.83 27.98 32.35
CA ILE A 14 -23.40 27.63 31.00
C ILE A 14 -22.70 26.28 31.09
N PHE A 15 -23.42 25.19 30.80
CA PHE A 15 -22.82 23.92 30.45
C PHE A 15 -22.15 24.10 29.10
N GLN A 16 -20.85 24.32 29.07
CA GLN A 16 -20.05 24.01 27.87
C GLN A 16 -20.08 22.50 27.67
N LEU A 17 -21.01 22.01 26.84
CA LEU A 17 -20.83 20.73 26.18
C LEU A 17 -19.63 20.90 25.25
N SER A 18 -18.45 20.52 25.70
CA SER A 18 -17.41 20.07 24.79
C SER A 18 -17.94 18.78 24.16
N SER A 19 -18.55 18.88 23.00
CA SER A 19 -18.74 17.74 22.10
C SER A 19 -17.33 17.28 21.71
N ALA A 20 -16.76 16.35 22.47
CA ALA A 20 -15.71 15.51 21.93
C ALA A 20 -16.36 14.83 20.71
N LEU A 21 -15.92 15.18 19.53
CA LEU A 21 -16.21 14.42 18.32
C LEU A 21 -15.60 13.03 18.57
N LEU A 22 -16.43 12.09 19.01
CA LEU A 22 -16.08 10.69 19.08
C LEU A 22 -16.07 10.19 17.64
N PHE A 23 -14.94 10.32 16.96
CA PHE A 23 -14.75 9.63 15.70
C PHE A 23 -14.88 8.13 15.96
N SER A 24 -15.65 7.46 15.13
CA SER A 24 -15.75 6.00 15.15
C SER A 24 -14.39 5.38 14.90
N GLN A 25 -14.10 4.26 15.55
CA GLN A 25 -12.84 3.56 15.37
C GLN A 25 -12.87 2.76 14.08
N ARG A 26 -11.83 2.87 13.26
CA ARG A 26 -11.66 2.06 12.04
C ARG A 26 -11.45 0.60 12.42
N GLN A 27 -12.17 -0.32 11.77
CA GLN A 27 -11.97 -1.75 11.95
C GLN A 27 -10.72 -2.19 11.20
N MET A 28 -9.79 -2.81 11.92
CA MET A 28 -8.54 -3.32 11.34
C MET A 28 -8.24 -4.72 11.89
N GLU A 29 -7.46 -5.49 11.15
CA GLU A 29 -7.06 -6.85 11.51
C GLU A 29 -6.27 -6.91 12.81
N SER A 30 -6.47 -7.98 13.58
CA SER A 30 -5.67 -8.31 14.76
C SER A 30 -4.36 -8.97 14.35
N LEU A 31 -3.23 -8.35 14.71
CA LEU A 31 -1.91 -8.90 14.38
C LEU A 31 -1.29 -9.61 15.58
N ASP A 32 -0.51 -10.67 15.32
CA ASP A 32 0.40 -11.24 16.29
C ASP A 32 1.63 -10.32 16.53
N ARG A 33 2.64 -10.76 17.26
CA ARG A 33 3.85 -9.96 17.51
C ARG A 33 4.84 -9.91 16.34
N GLY A 34 4.54 -10.52 15.20
CA GLY A 34 5.36 -10.48 13.99
C GLY A 34 6.83 -10.85 14.20
N LEU A 35 7.11 -11.74 15.14
CA LEU A 35 8.46 -12.04 15.57
C LEU A 35 9.28 -12.60 14.42
N ILE A 36 10.47 -12.03 14.22
CA ILE A 36 11.46 -12.52 13.27
C ILE A 36 12.81 -12.74 13.95
N ALA A 37 13.56 -13.73 13.48
CA ALA A 37 14.95 -13.92 13.84
C ALA A 37 15.81 -14.00 12.56
N VAL A 38 16.92 -13.26 12.55
CA VAL A 38 17.90 -13.29 11.44
C VAL A 38 19.26 -13.71 11.98
N LYS A 39 19.85 -14.75 11.38
CA LYS A 39 21.17 -15.20 11.76
C LYS A 39 22.26 -14.20 11.32
N GLU A 40 23.14 -13.83 12.23
CA GLU A 40 24.30 -12.98 11.98
C GLU A 40 25.54 -13.65 12.53
N LYS A 41 26.27 -14.40 11.67
CA LYS A 41 27.46 -15.18 12.09
C LYS A 41 27.11 -16.19 13.21
N ASN A 42 27.52 -15.91 14.44
CA ASN A 42 27.33 -16.78 15.60
C ASN A 42 26.23 -16.31 16.56
N HIS A 43 25.52 -15.25 16.25
CA HIS A 43 24.42 -14.69 17.06
C HIS A 43 23.19 -14.46 16.19
N PHE A 44 22.10 -14.07 16.82
CA PHE A 44 20.83 -13.87 16.15
C PHE A 44 20.28 -12.49 16.49
N TYR A 45 19.89 -11.73 15.47
CA TYR A 45 19.07 -10.55 15.62
C TYR A 45 17.62 -10.98 15.74
N ILE A 46 16.91 -10.48 16.75
CA ILE A 46 15.50 -10.78 17.01
C ILE A 46 14.74 -9.46 17.01
N GLY A 47 13.66 -9.37 16.22
CA GLY A 47 12.74 -8.23 16.18
C GLY A 47 11.30 -8.67 16.42
N TRP A 48 10.47 -7.78 16.97
CA TRP A 48 9.04 -8.00 17.13
C TRP A 48 8.26 -6.69 17.17
N ARG A 49 6.95 -6.75 16.91
CA ARG A 49 6.07 -5.57 16.80
C ARG A 49 5.61 -5.05 18.16
N VAL A 50 5.51 -3.72 18.26
CA VAL A 50 4.60 -3.00 19.15
C VAL A 50 3.29 -2.78 18.39
N LEU A 51 2.15 -3.08 18.99
CA LEU A 51 0.84 -2.85 18.37
C LEU A 51 0.35 -1.43 18.66
N GLY A 52 -0.38 -0.82 17.74
CA GLY A 52 -0.95 0.52 17.93
C GLY A 52 -1.93 0.62 19.10
N THR A 53 -2.46 -0.52 19.57
CA THR A 53 -3.35 -0.62 20.73
C THR A 53 -2.63 -0.92 22.03
N ASP A 54 -1.30 -1.15 22.01
CA ASP A 54 -0.50 -1.36 23.22
C ASP A 54 -0.46 -0.10 24.09
N ALA A 55 -0.31 -0.29 25.39
CA ALA A 55 -0.02 0.82 26.30
C ALA A 55 1.41 1.32 26.06
N ASP A 56 1.63 2.64 26.23
CA ASP A 56 2.92 3.27 25.94
C ASP A 56 4.05 2.72 26.82
N ASP A 57 3.72 2.29 28.04
CA ASP A 57 4.65 1.71 29.03
C ASP A 57 4.73 0.18 28.98
N LEU A 58 4.08 -0.46 28.00
CA LEU A 58 4.13 -1.91 27.85
C LEU A 58 5.56 -2.39 27.69
N ALA A 59 5.98 -3.34 28.53
CA ALA A 59 7.29 -3.97 28.43
C ALA A 59 7.22 -5.39 27.89
N PHE A 60 8.36 -5.93 27.47
CA PHE A 60 8.46 -7.27 26.90
C PHE A 60 9.56 -8.09 27.58
N ASN A 61 9.33 -9.38 27.72
CA ASN A 61 10.33 -10.39 28.00
C ASN A 61 10.48 -11.31 26.79
N LEU A 62 11.72 -11.39 26.27
CA LEU A 62 12.08 -12.28 25.16
C LEU A 62 12.56 -13.61 25.72
N TYR A 63 11.98 -14.69 25.24
CA TYR A 63 12.34 -16.06 25.57
C TYR A 63 12.90 -16.79 24.37
N ARG A 64 13.85 -17.72 24.65
CA ARG A 64 14.34 -18.70 23.68
C ARG A 64 14.17 -20.10 24.21
N LYS A 65 13.64 -21.00 23.37
CA LYS A 65 13.64 -22.46 23.57
C LYS A 65 14.62 -23.10 22.59
N SER A 66 15.63 -23.84 23.09
CA SER A 66 16.62 -24.53 22.26
C SER A 66 16.35 -26.04 22.29
N GLY A 67 15.96 -26.60 21.13
CA GLY A 67 15.57 -28.01 21.01
C GLY A 67 14.43 -28.39 21.98
N THR A 68 14.68 -29.41 22.78
CA THR A 68 13.73 -29.90 23.80
C THR A 68 13.94 -29.28 25.19
N LYS A 69 14.90 -28.36 25.34
CA LYS A 69 15.24 -27.71 26.62
C LYS A 69 14.13 -26.76 27.06
N PRO A 70 13.99 -26.51 28.37
CA PRO A 70 13.10 -25.43 28.86
C PRO A 70 13.45 -24.10 28.24
N ALA A 71 12.46 -23.24 28.03
CA ALA A 71 12.68 -21.88 27.58
C ALA A 71 13.48 -21.06 28.62
N VAL A 72 14.38 -20.23 28.13
CA VAL A 72 15.21 -19.33 28.95
C VAL A 72 14.89 -17.88 28.60
N LEU A 73 14.89 -17.01 29.60
CA LEU A 73 14.77 -15.56 29.44
C LEU A 73 16.06 -15.04 28.80
N VAL A 74 15.96 -14.27 27.72
CA VAL A 74 17.10 -13.72 26.97
C VAL A 74 17.54 -12.36 27.54
N ASN A 75 16.60 -11.48 27.86
CA ASN A 75 16.87 -10.17 28.43
C ASN A 75 17.01 -10.20 29.97
N GLU A 76 17.83 -9.34 30.52
CA GLU A 76 18.04 -9.23 31.97
C GLU A 76 16.92 -8.48 32.71
N LYS A 77 16.33 -7.50 32.03
CA LYS A 77 15.22 -6.66 32.53
C LYS A 77 14.16 -6.53 31.45
N PRO A 78 12.89 -6.35 31.80
CA PRO A 78 11.84 -6.12 30.81
C PRO A 78 12.21 -4.98 29.84
N ILE A 79 12.01 -5.21 28.55
CA ILE A 79 12.36 -4.29 27.48
C ILE A 79 11.24 -3.27 27.32
N THR A 80 11.53 -1.99 27.57
CA THR A 80 10.58 -0.87 27.45
C THR A 80 10.92 0.05 26.27
N GLY A 81 12.10 -0.12 25.66
CA GLY A 81 12.56 0.60 24.47
C GLY A 81 12.17 -0.04 23.16
N ALA A 82 13.03 0.11 22.16
CA ALA A 82 12.87 -0.53 20.86
C ALA A 82 12.79 -2.06 20.96
N THR A 83 12.04 -2.66 20.06
CA THR A 83 11.71 -4.09 20.09
C THR A 83 12.66 -4.91 19.22
N ASN A 84 13.96 -4.76 19.49
CA ASN A 84 15.01 -5.56 18.86
C ASN A 84 16.13 -5.93 19.86
N VAL A 85 16.70 -7.11 19.72
CA VAL A 85 17.74 -7.64 20.61
C VAL A 85 18.66 -8.57 19.82
N PHE A 86 19.97 -8.56 20.13
CA PHE A 86 20.89 -9.63 19.74
C PHE A 86 20.93 -10.73 20.80
N ASP A 87 20.61 -11.95 20.43
CA ASP A 87 20.81 -13.14 21.26
C ASP A 87 22.16 -13.78 20.92
N GLU A 88 23.18 -13.41 21.69
CA GLU A 88 24.55 -13.93 21.53
C GLU A 88 24.76 -15.32 22.14
N LYS A 89 23.80 -15.81 22.94
CA LYS A 89 23.90 -17.09 23.65
C LYS A 89 23.19 -18.23 22.93
N ALA A 90 22.46 -17.97 21.85
CA ALA A 90 21.79 -19.01 21.08
C ALA A 90 22.82 -19.88 20.33
N ASN A 91 22.68 -21.20 20.45
CA ASN A 91 23.56 -22.13 19.75
C ASN A 91 23.04 -22.42 18.33
N PRO A 92 23.77 -22.02 17.25
CA PRO A 92 23.30 -22.25 15.87
C PRO A 92 23.26 -23.74 15.46
N LYS A 93 23.78 -24.64 16.29
CA LYS A 93 23.73 -26.09 16.07
C LYS A 93 22.49 -26.77 16.68
N GLU A 94 21.61 -25.99 17.29
CA GLU A 94 20.32 -26.44 17.85
C GLU A 94 19.19 -25.67 17.18
N ASP A 95 17.99 -26.26 17.11
CA ASP A 95 16.78 -25.51 16.76
C ASP A 95 16.53 -24.48 17.84
N ASN A 96 16.38 -23.22 17.45
CA ASN A 96 16.07 -22.14 18.38
C ASN A 96 14.74 -21.50 18.01
N THR A 97 13.82 -21.48 18.96
CA THR A 97 12.52 -20.84 18.83
C THR A 97 12.45 -19.67 19.81
N TRP A 98 12.22 -18.47 19.28
CA TRP A 98 12.00 -17.27 20.10
C TRP A 98 10.53 -16.90 20.16
N PHE A 99 10.12 -16.35 21.30
CA PHE A 99 8.79 -15.78 21.52
C PHE A 99 8.88 -14.70 22.59
N VAL A 100 7.93 -13.78 22.59
CA VAL A 100 7.87 -12.72 23.59
C VAL A 100 6.65 -12.88 24.48
N LYS A 101 6.76 -12.38 25.73
CA LYS A 101 5.64 -12.16 26.64
C LYS A 101 5.56 -10.66 26.93
N THR A 102 4.35 -10.14 27.03
CA THR A 102 4.15 -8.78 27.51
C THR A 102 4.24 -8.74 29.03
N VAL A 103 4.73 -7.62 29.56
CA VAL A 103 4.84 -7.40 31.00
C VAL A 103 4.01 -6.17 31.37
N VAL A 104 2.96 -6.37 32.15
CA VAL A 104 2.04 -5.33 32.63
C VAL A 104 2.05 -5.34 34.15
N ASN A 105 2.46 -4.21 34.77
CA ASN A 105 2.56 -4.10 36.24
C ASN A 105 3.42 -5.22 36.87
N GLY A 106 4.50 -5.61 36.18
CA GLY A 106 5.40 -6.68 36.64
C GLY A 106 4.88 -8.10 36.44
N VAL A 107 3.72 -8.27 35.81
CA VAL A 107 3.10 -9.59 35.54
C VAL A 107 3.23 -9.91 34.04
N GLU A 108 3.77 -11.09 33.72
CA GLU A 108 3.84 -11.58 32.37
C GLU A 108 2.48 -12.05 31.86
N LYS A 109 2.23 -11.77 30.56
CA LYS A 109 1.11 -12.33 29.80
C LYS A 109 1.63 -12.96 28.52
N GLU A 110 1.08 -14.10 28.15
CA GLU A 110 1.37 -14.79 26.89
C GLU A 110 0.96 -13.92 25.70
N THR A 111 1.70 -14.03 24.60
CA THR A 111 1.36 -13.44 23.32
C THR A 111 1.34 -14.51 22.23
N LYS A 112 0.67 -14.20 21.13
CA LYS A 112 0.75 -15.05 19.93
C LYS A 112 2.05 -14.75 19.16
N GLY A 113 2.49 -15.72 18.38
CA GLY A 113 3.64 -15.61 17.48
C GLY A 113 4.94 -16.14 18.11
N SER A 114 5.68 -16.84 17.28
CA SER A 114 7.04 -17.31 17.55
C SER A 114 7.79 -17.46 16.24
N PHE A 115 9.12 -17.47 16.30
CA PHE A 115 9.95 -17.70 15.13
C PHE A 115 11.02 -18.76 15.44
N THR A 116 11.20 -19.71 14.52
CA THR A 116 12.15 -20.81 14.68
C THR A 116 13.22 -20.76 13.58
N ILE A 117 14.48 -20.81 13.99
CA ILE A 117 15.60 -21.11 13.10
C ILE A 117 16.08 -22.53 13.42
N THR A 118 16.09 -23.38 12.40
CA THR A 118 16.52 -24.78 12.52
C THR A 118 18.03 -24.90 12.69
N ALA A 119 18.45 -25.96 13.34
CA ALA A 119 19.86 -26.28 13.55
C ALA A 119 20.64 -26.33 12.23
N ASN A 120 21.83 -25.75 12.23
CA ASN A 120 22.73 -25.72 11.07
C ASN A 120 22.12 -25.12 9.80
N SER A 121 21.08 -24.24 9.94
CA SER A 121 20.54 -23.50 8.81
C SER A 121 21.61 -22.63 8.15
N ASP A 122 21.52 -22.49 6.83
CA ASP A 122 22.40 -21.60 6.05
C ASP A 122 22.36 -20.17 6.57
N ASP A 123 23.45 -19.43 6.38
CA ASP A 123 23.54 -18.01 6.68
C ASP A 123 22.81 -17.19 5.60
N LYS A 124 21.50 -17.47 5.41
CA LYS A 124 20.66 -16.66 4.54
C LYS A 124 20.23 -15.40 5.28
N ASN A 125 20.36 -14.26 4.62
CA ASN A 125 19.87 -12.97 5.12
C ASN A 125 18.44 -12.67 4.67
N TYR A 126 17.67 -13.70 4.33
CA TYR A 126 16.28 -13.61 3.88
C TYR A 126 15.48 -14.85 4.28
N LEU A 127 14.18 -14.66 4.40
CA LEU A 127 13.20 -15.74 4.49
C LEU A 127 12.83 -16.18 3.06
N SER A 128 12.97 -17.47 2.77
CA SER A 128 12.70 -18.06 1.45
C SER A 128 11.26 -18.58 1.37
N ILE A 129 10.54 -18.14 0.35
CA ILE A 129 9.19 -18.64 0.02
C ILE A 129 9.26 -19.34 -1.34
N PRO A 130 9.43 -20.68 -1.38
CA PRO A 130 9.43 -21.43 -2.63
C PRO A 130 8.11 -21.29 -3.38
N LEU A 131 8.18 -21.07 -4.69
CA LEU A 131 6.99 -20.84 -5.52
C LEU A 131 6.60 -22.08 -6.32
N LYS A 132 5.29 -22.33 -6.40
CA LYS A 132 4.72 -23.27 -7.35
C LYS A 132 4.94 -22.75 -8.78
N LYS A 133 5.76 -23.44 -9.55
CA LYS A 133 6.13 -23.03 -10.91
C LYS A 133 4.93 -23.07 -11.85
N VAL A 134 4.74 -21.98 -12.58
CA VAL A 134 3.85 -21.90 -13.76
C VAL A 134 4.75 -21.66 -14.96
N THR A 135 4.71 -22.55 -15.95
CA THR A 135 5.60 -22.47 -17.13
C THR A 135 5.33 -21.22 -17.94
N GLY A 136 6.35 -20.39 -18.19
CA GLY A 136 6.23 -19.13 -18.92
C GLY A 136 5.81 -17.94 -18.08
N TYR A 137 5.66 -18.10 -16.76
CA TYR A 137 5.31 -17.04 -15.82
C TYR A 137 6.44 -16.68 -14.88
N THR A 138 6.40 -15.45 -14.39
CA THR A 138 7.31 -14.90 -13.38
C THR A 138 6.50 -14.29 -12.23
N PRO A 139 6.95 -14.39 -10.97
CA PRO A 139 6.31 -13.66 -9.87
C PRO A 139 6.51 -12.15 -10.07
N ASN A 140 5.46 -11.38 -9.84
CA ASN A 140 5.46 -9.93 -9.96
C ASN A 140 5.00 -9.28 -8.65
N ASP A 141 3.98 -8.44 -8.69
CA ASP A 141 3.51 -7.68 -7.54
C ASP A 141 2.82 -8.57 -6.51
N ILE A 142 2.91 -8.16 -5.25
CA ILE A 142 2.36 -8.87 -4.10
C ILE A 142 1.48 -7.92 -3.30
N SER A 143 0.42 -8.46 -2.71
CA SER A 143 -0.29 -7.85 -1.60
C SER A 143 -0.39 -8.84 -0.45
N VAL A 144 -0.62 -8.35 0.77
CA VAL A 144 -0.67 -9.17 1.99
C VAL A 144 -1.97 -8.96 2.76
N GLY A 145 -2.40 -10.01 3.45
CA GLY A 145 -3.50 -10.00 4.39
C GLY A 145 -3.41 -11.22 5.31
N ASP A 146 -4.05 -11.17 6.45
CA ASP A 146 -4.26 -12.35 7.29
C ASP A 146 -5.37 -13.18 6.63
N LEU A 147 -4.98 -14.25 5.91
CA LEU A 147 -5.91 -15.07 5.13
C LEU A 147 -6.57 -16.19 5.95
N ASP A 148 -6.14 -16.46 7.17
CA ASP A 148 -6.69 -17.56 7.97
C ASP A 148 -7.08 -17.19 9.40
N GLY A 149 -6.87 -15.94 9.81
CA GLY A 149 -7.29 -15.36 11.09
C GLY A 149 -6.33 -15.68 12.24
N ASP A 150 -5.06 -15.99 11.94
CA ASP A 150 -4.07 -16.33 12.98
C ASP A 150 -3.27 -15.10 13.49
N GLY A 151 -3.41 -13.95 12.84
CA GLY A 151 -2.73 -12.69 13.13
C GLY A 151 -1.41 -12.52 12.38
N ARG A 152 -1.07 -13.42 11.45
CA ARG A 152 0.09 -13.35 10.57
C ARG A 152 -0.36 -13.08 9.15
N TYR A 153 0.49 -12.40 8.40
CA TYR A 153 0.20 -12.15 6.99
C TYR A 153 0.54 -13.35 6.11
N GLU A 154 -0.29 -13.60 5.12
CA GLU A 154 -0.02 -14.41 3.95
C GLU A 154 0.24 -13.52 2.74
N LEU A 155 0.87 -14.10 1.73
CA LEU A 155 1.22 -13.43 0.49
C LEU A 155 0.27 -13.86 -0.63
N ILE A 156 -0.32 -12.90 -1.35
CA ILE A 156 -0.96 -13.14 -2.64
C ILE A 156 -0.07 -12.57 -3.72
N VAL A 157 0.41 -13.45 -4.60
CA VAL A 157 1.41 -13.19 -5.63
C VAL A 157 0.73 -13.15 -6.98
N HIS A 158 0.88 -12.05 -7.72
CA HIS A 158 0.50 -11.96 -9.12
C HIS A 158 1.59 -12.64 -9.96
N MET A 159 1.25 -13.75 -10.59
CA MET A 159 2.08 -14.45 -11.55
C MET A 159 1.79 -13.92 -12.95
N THR A 160 2.77 -13.26 -13.57
CA THR A 160 2.62 -12.63 -14.90
C THR A 160 3.25 -13.48 -15.99
N GLY A 161 2.47 -13.78 -17.00
CA GLY A 161 2.96 -14.34 -18.26
C GLY A 161 3.36 -13.25 -19.25
N ARG A 162 3.12 -13.48 -20.54
CA ARG A 162 3.32 -12.45 -21.56
C ARG A 162 2.26 -11.36 -21.41
N GLY A 163 2.66 -10.17 -21.02
CA GLY A 163 1.84 -8.97 -20.90
C GLY A 163 2.07 -7.95 -22.02
N ALA A 164 1.23 -6.93 -22.08
CA ALA A 164 1.40 -5.79 -22.97
C ALA A 164 0.77 -4.53 -22.38
N ASP A 165 1.40 -3.37 -22.62
CA ASP A 165 0.80 -2.08 -22.31
C ASP A 165 -0.46 -1.83 -23.15
N ASN A 166 -1.31 -0.93 -22.66
CA ASN A 166 -2.57 -0.56 -23.34
C ASN A 166 -2.36 0.05 -24.74
N SER A 167 -1.20 0.67 -24.99
CA SER A 167 -0.85 1.24 -26.30
C SER A 167 -0.48 0.16 -27.33
N PHE A 168 -0.08 -1.04 -26.92
CA PHE A 168 0.34 -2.11 -27.81
C PHE A 168 -0.80 -3.10 -28.11
N LYS A 169 -0.79 -3.65 -29.31
CA LYS A 169 -1.62 -4.77 -29.73
C LYS A 169 -0.91 -6.11 -29.48
N GLY A 170 -1.64 -7.20 -29.48
CA GLY A 170 -1.13 -8.56 -29.30
C GLY A 170 -1.84 -9.33 -28.20
N LEU A 171 -1.89 -10.65 -28.36
CA LEU A 171 -2.45 -11.54 -27.34
C LEU A 171 -1.53 -11.55 -26.10
N THR A 172 -2.13 -11.61 -24.93
CA THR A 172 -1.47 -11.79 -23.63
C THR A 172 -1.81 -13.14 -23.02
N ASP A 173 -1.02 -13.57 -22.05
CA ASP A 173 -1.35 -14.76 -21.26
C ASP A 173 -2.32 -14.36 -20.12
N PRO A 174 -3.15 -15.29 -19.61
CA PRO A 174 -4.05 -15.00 -18.50
C PRO A 174 -3.29 -14.62 -17.22
N PRO A 175 -3.71 -13.58 -16.45
CA PRO A 175 -3.16 -13.34 -15.14
C PRO A 175 -3.51 -14.47 -14.15
N ILE A 176 -2.58 -14.82 -13.25
CA ILE A 176 -2.77 -15.86 -12.23
C ILE A 176 -2.41 -15.29 -10.86
N PHE A 177 -3.20 -15.60 -9.84
CA PHE A 177 -2.86 -15.34 -8.44
C PHE A 177 -2.54 -16.64 -7.72
N GLN A 178 -1.48 -16.62 -6.90
CA GLN A 178 -1.11 -17.71 -6.00
C GLN A 178 -0.97 -17.19 -4.57
N ALA A 179 -1.49 -17.94 -3.59
CA ALA A 179 -1.35 -17.60 -2.18
C ALA A 179 -0.38 -18.51 -1.46
N TYR A 180 0.37 -17.92 -0.51
CA TYR A 180 1.40 -18.59 0.27
C TYR A 180 1.43 -18.08 1.70
N THR A 181 1.70 -18.97 2.66
CA THR A 181 2.08 -18.58 4.01
C THR A 181 3.54 -18.10 4.07
N LEU A 182 3.92 -17.39 5.13
CA LEU A 182 5.30 -16.92 5.33
C LEU A 182 6.31 -18.05 5.59
N ASP A 183 5.86 -19.27 5.87
CA ASP A 183 6.70 -20.46 5.95
C ASP A 183 6.81 -21.22 4.60
N GLY A 184 6.26 -20.66 3.52
CA GLY A 184 6.41 -21.15 2.16
C GLY A 184 5.39 -22.21 1.73
N LYS A 185 4.33 -22.42 2.51
CA LYS A 185 3.27 -23.36 2.12
C LYS A 185 2.38 -22.70 1.05
N PHE A 186 2.23 -23.38 -0.09
CA PHE A 186 1.24 -23.02 -1.11
C PHE A 186 -0.18 -23.26 -0.58
N LEU A 187 -1.07 -22.28 -0.72
CA LEU A 187 -2.46 -22.36 -0.28
C LEU A 187 -3.40 -22.64 -1.46
N TRP A 188 -3.43 -21.76 -2.45
CA TRP A 188 -4.35 -21.86 -3.58
C TRP A 188 -3.87 -21.07 -4.80
N GLU A 189 -4.58 -21.27 -5.93
CA GLU A 189 -4.35 -20.56 -7.20
C GLU A 189 -5.69 -20.18 -7.83
N ILE A 190 -5.74 -18.96 -8.39
CA ILE A 190 -6.86 -18.41 -9.15
C ILE A 190 -6.34 -18.04 -10.53
N ASN A 191 -7.07 -18.41 -11.60
CA ASN A 191 -6.73 -18.04 -12.95
C ASN A 191 -7.80 -17.09 -13.51
N LEU A 192 -7.43 -15.87 -13.87
CA LEU A 192 -8.37 -14.85 -14.35
C LEU A 192 -8.89 -15.12 -15.78
N GLY A 193 -8.29 -16.09 -16.48
CA GLY A 193 -8.75 -16.50 -17.79
C GLY A 193 -8.32 -15.58 -18.93
N LYS A 194 -8.56 -16.06 -20.15
CA LYS A 194 -8.13 -15.38 -21.39
C LYS A 194 -8.85 -14.06 -21.68
N ASN A 195 -9.97 -13.80 -21.01
CA ASN A 195 -10.78 -12.58 -21.17
C ASN A 195 -10.39 -11.47 -20.18
N ILE A 196 -9.30 -11.65 -19.43
CA ILE A 196 -8.58 -10.59 -18.74
C ILE A 196 -7.23 -10.41 -19.45
N ARG A 197 -6.95 -9.20 -19.89
CA ARG A 197 -5.67 -8.87 -20.53
C ARG A 197 -4.59 -8.65 -19.47
N GLU A 198 -3.37 -9.13 -19.72
CA GLU A 198 -2.23 -8.95 -18.83
C GLU A 198 -1.47 -7.65 -19.14
N GLY A 199 -1.11 -6.92 -18.09
CA GLY A 199 -0.30 -5.69 -18.14
C GLY A 199 -0.58 -4.76 -16.96
N ALA A 200 0.31 -3.83 -16.71
CA ALA A 200 0.31 -2.97 -15.51
C ALA A 200 -1.00 -2.19 -15.24
N HIS A 201 -1.83 -1.97 -16.26
CA HIS A 201 -3.05 -1.18 -16.13
C HIS A 201 -4.34 -2.01 -16.22
N TYR A 202 -4.24 -3.36 -16.29
CA TYR A 202 -5.39 -4.23 -16.51
C TYR A 202 -5.80 -5.01 -15.27
N THR A 203 -4.83 -5.37 -14.40
CA THR A 203 -5.03 -6.34 -13.33
C THR A 203 -4.69 -5.71 -11.98
N GLN A 204 -5.62 -4.93 -11.42
CA GLN A 204 -5.54 -4.41 -10.07
C GLN A 204 -6.20 -5.40 -9.12
N PHE A 205 -5.56 -5.64 -7.98
CA PHE A 205 -6.11 -6.48 -6.93
C PHE A 205 -5.79 -5.90 -5.56
N MET A 206 -6.69 -6.06 -4.62
CA MET A 206 -6.51 -5.65 -3.23
C MET A 206 -6.74 -6.85 -2.32
N VAL A 207 -5.97 -6.89 -1.23
CA VAL A 207 -6.09 -7.89 -0.17
C VAL A 207 -6.34 -7.15 1.14
N TYR A 208 -7.52 -7.33 1.67
CA TYR A 208 -7.97 -6.63 2.87
C TYR A 208 -9.12 -7.39 3.54
N ASP A 209 -9.25 -7.31 4.85
CA ASP A 209 -10.43 -7.77 5.57
C ASP A 209 -11.59 -6.78 5.30
N LEU A 210 -12.43 -7.11 4.30
CA LEU A 210 -13.45 -6.20 3.77
C LEU A 210 -14.76 -6.22 4.57
N ASP A 211 -15.05 -7.28 5.31
CA ASP A 211 -16.29 -7.40 6.09
C ASP A 211 -16.07 -7.42 7.62
N GLY A 212 -14.80 -7.31 8.06
CA GLY A 212 -14.45 -7.19 9.47
C GLY A 212 -14.57 -8.49 10.23
N ASP A 213 -14.40 -9.65 9.58
CA ASP A 213 -14.43 -10.96 10.21
C ASP A 213 -13.04 -11.48 10.65
N GLY A 214 -11.98 -10.68 10.42
CA GLY A 214 -10.60 -11.00 10.77
C GLY A 214 -9.88 -11.84 9.74
N ILE A 215 -10.49 -12.11 8.59
CA ILE A 215 -9.91 -12.86 7.46
C ILE A 215 -9.94 -11.98 6.22
N ALA A 216 -8.79 -11.72 5.61
CA ALA A 216 -8.73 -10.86 4.45
C ALA A 216 -9.27 -11.55 3.20
N GLU A 217 -9.99 -10.81 2.35
CA GLU A 217 -10.43 -11.21 1.03
C GLU A 217 -9.45 -10.73 -0.05
N LEU A 218 -9.52 -11.42 -1.20
CA LEU A 218 -8.97 -10.91 -2.47
C LEU A 218 -10.12 -10.32 -3.30
N VAL A 219 -10.00 -9.09 -3.74
CA VAL A 219 -10.95 -8.46 -4.65
C VAL A 219 -10.24 -7.96 -5.92
N CYS A 220 -10.80 -8.28 -7.08
CA CYS A 220 -10.29 -7.84 -8.38
C CYS A 220 -11.35 -7.84 -9.47
N LYS A 221 -11.00 -7.21 -10.60
CA LYS A 221 -11.78 -7.31 -11.85
C LYS A 221 -11.66 -8.70 -12.45
N THR A 222 -12.79 -9.28 -12.87
CA THR A 222 -12.90 -10.59 -13.53
C THR A 222 -13.72 -10.52 -14.81
N ALA A 223 -13.77 -11.61 -15.57
CA ALA A 223 -14.52 -11.73 -16.81
C ALA A 223 -14.97 -13.18 -17.02
N ASP A 224 -15.69 -13.43 -18.10
CA ASP A 224 -16.06 -14.77 -18.54
C ASP A 224 -14.85 -15.71 -18.59
N GLY A 225 -14.95 -16.86 -17.93
CA GLY A 225 -13.91 -17.87 -17.87
C GLY A 225 -12.86 -17.67 -16.77
N THR A 226 -12.98 -16.68 -15.88
CA THR A 226 -12.21 -16.64 -14.64
C THR A 226 -12.55 -17.85 -13.79
N THR A 227 -11.52 -18.52 -13.24
CA THR A 227 -11.67 -19.77 -12.48
C THR A 227 -11.08 -19.61 -11.09
N ASP A 228 -11.85 -19.92 -10.06
CA ASP A 228 -11.38 -19.91 -8.68
C ASP A 228 -10.54 -21.16 -8.33
N SER A 229 -10.06 -21.24 -7.09
CA SER A 229 -9.26 -22.37 -6.59
C SER A 229 -9.96 -23.72 -6.61
N GLN A 230 -11.29 -23.75 -6.68
CA GLN A 230 -12.13 -24.95 -6.68
C GLN A 230 -12.71 -25.25 -8.06
N ASN A 231 -12.23 -24.57 -9.12
CA ASN A 231 -12.70 -24.65 -10.49
C ASN A 231 -14.15 -24.14 -10.70
N ASN A 232 -14.67 -23.30 -9.81
CA ASN A 232 -15.88 -22.56 -10.11
C ASN A 232 -15.57 -21.48 -11.14
N VAL A 233 -16.45 -21.29 -12.10
CA VAL A 233 -16.25 -20.37 -13.22
C VAL A 233 -17.11 -19.12 -13.06
N VAL A 234 -16.53 -17.95 -13.28
CA VAL A 234 -17.27 -16.70 -13.44
C VAL A 234 -17.78 -16.62 -14.87
N GLY A 235 -19.08 -16.37 -15.04
CA GLY A 235 -19.71 -16.21 -16.35
C GLY A 235 -19.65 -17.45 -17.24
N ASP A 236 -19.33 -17.28 -18.53
CA ASP A 236 -19.30 -18.33 -19.53
C ASP A 236 -17.86 -18.70 -19.95
N ALA A 237 -17.37 -19.87 -19.53
CA ALA A 237 -16.03 -20.36 -19.86
C ALA A 237 -15.79 -20.60 -21.38
N THR A 238 -16.83 -20.73 -22.16
CA THR A 238 -16.71 -21.01 -23.60
C THR A 238 -16.39 -19.77 -24.42
N LYS A 239 -16.65 -18.58 -23.89
CA LYS A 239 -16.47 -17.30 -24.59
C LYS A 239 -15.01 -16.91 -24.75
N ASP A 240 -14.72 -16.29 -25.87
CA ASP A 240 -13.47 -15.62 -26.18
C ASP A 240 -13.78 -14.22 -26.72
N TRP A 241 -13.52 -13.21 -25.91
CA TRP A 241 -13.83 -11.81 -26.24
C TRP A 241 -12.62 -11.07 -26.81
N ARG A 242 -11.48 -11.74 -26.95
CA ARG A 242 -10.27 -11.15 -27.54
C ARG A 242 -10.47 -10.94 -29.03
N ASP A 243 -10.02 -9.80 -29.53
CA ASP A 243 -9.86 -9.64 -30.98
C ASP A 243 -8.69 -10.54 -31.45
N THR A 244 -9.01 -11.57 -32.21
CA THR A 244 -8.05 -12.57 -32.72
C THR A 244 -7.61 -12.33 -34.15
N ASP A 245 -8.15 -11.30 -34.85
CA ASP A 245 -7.67 -10.91 -36.17
C ASP A 245 -6.32 -10.19 -36.08
N GLN A 246 -5.24 -10.86 -36.49
CA GLN A 246 -3.89 -10.30 -36.48
C GLN A 246 -3.73 -9.02 -37.31
N LYS A 247 -4.60 -8.77 -38.28
CA LYS A 247 -4.59 -7.56 -39.11
C LYS A 247 -5.32 -6.40 -38.44
N SER A 248 -6.14 -6.66 -37.45
CA SER A 248 -6.87 -5.63 -36.72
C SER A 248 -5.95 -4.67 -35.98
N ALA A 249 -6.35 -3.41 -35.91
CA ALA A 249 -5.71 -2.41 -35.05
C ALA A 249 -5.86 -2.75 -33.55
N THR A 250 -6.88 -3.53 -33.21
CA THR A 250 -7.21 -3.95 -31.85
C THR A 250 -6.84 -5.40 -31.53
N PHE A 251 -6.00 -6.03 -32.39
CA PHE A 251 -5.55 -7.41 -32.18
C PHE A 251 -5.08 -7.66 -30.74
N GLY A 252 -5.65 -8.64 -30.08
CA GLY A 252 -5.39 -9.02 -28.69
C GLY A 252 -6.09 -8.16 -27.63
N LYS A 253 -6.80 -7.10 -28.02
CA LYS A 253 -7.63 -6.30 -27.09
C LYS A 253 -8.93 -7.02 -26.76
N ILE A 254 -9.52 -6.63 -25.62
CA ILE A 254 -10.80 -7.18 -25.12
C ILE A 254 -11.75 -6.00 -24.96
N LEU A 255 -12.39 -5.60 -26.06
CA LEU A 255 -13.24 -4.41 -26.13
C LEU A 255 -14.73 -4.71 -26.07
N GLN A 256 -15.08 -5.97 -25.91
CA GLN A 256 -16.46 -6.50 -25.82
C GLN A 256 -16.55 -7.52 -24.70
N GLY A 257 -17.77 -7.97 -24.41
CA GLY A 257 -18.05 -8.96 -23.38
C GLY A 257 -18.26 -8.33 -21.99
N PRO A 258 -18.80 -9.11 -21.07
CA PRO A 258 -19.09 -8.68 -19.71
C PRO A 258 -17.78 -8.52 -18.90
N GLU A 259 -17.84 -7.60 -17.96
CA GLU A 259 -16.80 -7.38 -16.95
C GLU A 259 -17.45 -7.44 -15.58
N TYR A 260 -16.75 -8.00 -14.62
CA TYR A 260 -17.25 -8.19 -13.27
C TYR A 260 -16.26 -7.69 -12.24
N LEU A 261 -16.75 -7.37 -11.04
CA LEU A 261 -15.99 -7.23 -9.81
C LEU A 261 -16.27 -8.45 -8.95
N THR A 262 -15.22 -9.17 -8.54
CA THR A 262 -15.35 -10.41 -7.79
C THR A 262 -14.54 -10.36 -6.51
N VAL A 263 -15.15 -10.82 -5.42
CA VAL A 263 -14.50 -11.09 -4.13
C VAL A 263 -14.27 -12.60 -4.01
N PHE A 264 -13.07 -12.96 -3.61
CA PHE A 264 -12.66 -14.32 -3.30
C PHE A 264 -12.29 -14.43 -1.81
N ASP A 265 -12.68 -15.53 -1.20
CA ASP A 265 -12.31 -15.88 0.18
C ASP A 265 -10.80 -16.06 0.29
N GLY A 266 -10.17 -15.32 1.20
CA GLY A 266 -8.70 -15.31 1.32
C GLY A 266 -8.13 -16.66 1.74
N LYS A 267 -8.79 -17.36 2.64
CA LYS A 267 -8.34 -18.66 3.15
C LYS A 267 -8.32 -19.75 2.11
N THR A 268 -9.31 -19.76 1.24
CA THR A 268 -9.54 -20.87 0.29
C THR A 268 -9.36 -20.50 -1.17
N GLY A 269 -9.32 -19.22 -1.53
CA GLY A 269 -9.33 -18.75 -2.91
C GLY A 269 -10.64 -19.00 -3.63
N LYS A 270 -11.72 -19.33 -2.93
CA LYS A 270 -13.04 -19.62 -3.49
C LYS A 270 -13.79 -18.33 -3.79
N LEU A 271 -14.52 -18.31 -4.91
CA LEU A 271 -15.42 -17.23 -5.26
C LEU A 271 -16.52 -17.06 -4.19
N VAL A 272 -16.66 -15.83 -3.69
CA VAL A 272 -17.68 -15.46 -2.69
C VAL A 272 -18.83 -14.70 -3.34
N ASN A 273 -18.51 -13.60 -4.06
CA ASN A 273 -19.52 -12.76 -4.68
C ASN A 273 -18.99 -12.13 -5.97
N THR A 274 -19.86 -12.00 -6.96
CA THR A 274 -19.58 -11.36 -8.25
C THR A 274 -20.72 -10.43 -8.62
N VAL A 275 -20.37 -9.19 -8.99
CA VAL A 275 -21.31 -8.18 -9.50
C VAL A 275 -20.81 -7.62 -10.81
N PRO A 276 -21.69 -7.03 -11.66
CA PRO A 276 -21.23 -6.30 -12.84
C PRO A 276 -20.23 -5.20 -12.47
N TYR A 277 -19.19 -5.03 -13.29
CA TYR A 277 -18.20 -3.98 -13.10
C TYR A 277 -18.79 -2.60 -13.41
N ILE A 278 -18.62 -1.65 -12.51
CA ILE A 278 -19.03 -0.26 -12.68
C ILE A 278 -17.76 0.61 -12.80
N PRO A 279 -17.67 1.47 -13.85
CA PRO A 279 -18.62 1.64 -14.94
C PRO A 279 -18.47 0.58 -16.02
N GLU A 280 -19.55 0.35 -16.77
CA GLU A 280 -19.46 -0.39 -18.02
C GLU A 280 -18.52 0.32 -19.00
N ARG A 281 -17.88 -0.46 -19.89
CA ARG A 281 -16.99 0.04 -20.94
C ARG A 281 -17.69 1.05 -21.85
N GLY A 282 -18.91 0.75 -22.27
CA GLY A 282 -19.73 1.59 -23.15
C GLY A 282 -19.05 1.89 -24.48
N ASP A 283 -19.24 3.10 -25.00
CA ASP A 283 -18.56 3.59 -26.20
C ASP A 283 -17.07 3.90 -25.87
N ILE A 284 -16.18 3.05 -26.37
CA ILE A 284 -14.74 3.13 -26.09
C ILE A 284 -14.09 4.45 -26.53
N GLY A 285 -14.62 5.08 -27.59
CA GLY A 285 -14.12 6.35 -28.10
C GLY A 285 -14.39 7.55 -27.20
N LYS A 286 -15.26 7.41 -26.19
CA LYS A 286 -15.60 8.50 -25.25
C LYS A 286 -14.72 8.59 -24.00
N TRP A 287 -13.72 7.73 -23.86
CA TRP A 287 -12.82 7.73 -22.70
C TRP A 287 -11.63 8.68 -22.84
N GLY A 288 -11.30 9.11 -24.04
CA GLY A 288 -10.41 10.24 -24.27
C GLY A 288 -11.11 11.57 -24.06
N GLY A 289 -10.45 12.70 -24.22
CA GLY A 289 -11.17 13.96 -24.19
C GLY A 289 -10.41 15.24 -23.94
N ARG A 290 -9.15 15.21 -23.51
CA ARG A 290 -8.32 16.41 -23.34
C ARG A 290 -6.91 16.19 -23.86
N GLY A 291 -6.38 17.21 -24.60
CA GLY A 291 -5.00 17.27 -25.04
C GLY A 291 -4.57 16.12 -25.97
N GLY A 292 -3.28 15.92 -26.15
CA GLY A 292 -2.71 14.89 -26.99
C GLY A 292 -3.06 13.48 -26.54
N ASN A 293 -2.80 13.18 -25.27
CA ASN A 293 -3.15 11.90 -24.65
C ASN A 293 -4.65 11.77 -24.36
N GLY A 294 -5.37 12.86 -24.26
CA GLY A 294 -6.80 12.91 -23.98
C GLY A 294 -7.70 12.78 -25.21
N LYS A 295 -7.17 12.59 -26.43
CA LYS A 295 -7.99 12.41 -27.64
C LYS A 295 -8.80 11.12 -27.57
N ASN A 296 -9.95 11.11 -28.24
CA ASN A 296 -10.75 9.91 -28.44
C ASN A 296 -9.90 8.79 -29.03
N ASP A 297 -10.05 7.60 -28.49
CA ASP A 297 -9.27 6.43 -28.87
C ASP A 297 -10.16 5.21 -29.11
N ASN A 298 -10.19 4.75 -30.35
CA ASN A 298 -10.95 3.57 -30.75
C ASN A 298 -10.13 2.27 -30.63
N THR A 299 -8.93 2.31 -30.07
CA THR A 299 -8.07 1.15 -29.90
C THR A 299 -8.12 0.54 -28.50
N GLY A 300 -8.90 1.13 -27.58
CA GLY A 300 -9.03 0.68 -26.20
C GLY A 300 -7.90 1.13 -25.27
N ASN A 301 -6.98 2.01 -25.73
CA ASN A 301 -5.91 2.48 -24.88
C ASN A 301 -6.41 3.31 -23.69
N ARG A 302 -7.48 4.07 -23.86
CA ARG A 302 -8.00 4.98 -22.81
C ARG A 302 -9.06 4.35 -21.92
N VAL A 303 -9.90 3.47 -22.46
CA VAL A 303 -10.97 2.80 -21.71
C VAL A 303 -10.46 1.77 -20.72
N ASP A 304 -9.37 1.08 -21.04
CA ASP A 304 -8.84 -0.01 -20.21
C ASP A 304 -7.66 0.47 -19.33
N ARG A 305 -7.84 1.62 -18.70
CA ARG A 305 -6.92 2.20 -17.70
C ARG A 305 -7.59 2.11 -16.33
N PHE A 306 -7.14 1.17 -15.51
CA PHE A 306 -7.72 0.87 -14.21
C PHE A 306 -6.78 1.25 -13.08
N THR A 307 -7.34 1.80 -12.00
CA THR A 307 -6.75 1.89 -10.68
C THR A 307 -7.76 1.43 -9.65
N ALA A 308 -7.33 1.16 -8.42
CA ALA A 308 -8.20 0.70 -7.36
C ALA A 308 -7.60 1.00 -6.00
N CYS A 309 -8.43 1.06 -4.96
CA CYS A 309 -7.99 1.13 -3.56
C CYS A 309 -9.04 0.55 -2.62
N VAL A 310 -8.69 0.50 -1.34
CA VAL A 310 -9.61 0.34 -0.22
C VAL A 310 -9.61 1.66 0.56
N ALA A 311 -10.76 2.09 1.08
CA ALA A 311 -10.91 3.36 1.81
C ALA A 311 -11.98 3.23 2.89
N TYR A 312 -11.81 3.95 4.01
CA TYR A 312 -12.81 4.02 5.09
C TYR A 312 -13.79 5.17 4.85
N LEU A 313 -14.69 5.01 3.86
CA LEU A 313 -15.64 6.02 3.42
C LEU A 313 -16.77 6.32 4.43
N ASP A 314 -16.92 5.52 5.47
CA ASP A 314 -17.82 5.80 6.60
C ASP A 314 -17.06 6.01 7.92
N GLY A 315 -15.72 5.98 7.86
CA GLY A 315 -14.82 6.11 9.01
C GLY A 315 -14.73 4.86 9.89
N ILE A 316 -15.40 3.75 9.54
CA ILE A 316 -15.45 2.51 10.34
C ILE A 316 -15.08 1.29 9.52
N HIS A 317 -15.76 1.08 8.38
CA HIS A 317 -15.67 -0.11 7.56
C HIS A 317 -14.92 0.17 6.27
N PRO A 318 -14.07 -0.76 5.81
CA PRO A 318 -13.39 -0.62 4.53
C PRO A 318 -14.38 -0.76 3.37
N SER A 319 -14.27 0.11 2.38
CA SER A 319 -14.99 0.05 1.11
C SER A 319 -14.02 -0.22 -0.02
N VAL A 320 -14.43 -1.00 -1.02
CA VAL A 320 -13.67 -1.25 -2.24
C VAL A 320 -13.92 -0.11 -3.22
N VAL A 321 -12.88 0.49 -3.77
CA VAL A 321 -12.97 1.57 -4.75
C VAL A 321 -12.30 1.13 -6.04
N MET A 322 -13.08 1.12 -7.13
CA MET A 322 -12.62 0.73 -8.47
C MET A 322 -12.70 1.92 -9.41
N CYS A 323 -11.61 2.21 -10.10
CA CYS A 323 -11.52 3.34 -11.02
C CYS A 323 -11.34 2.84 -12.47
N ARG A 324 -11.86 3.61 -13.41
CA ARG A 324 -11.61 3.43 -14.85
C ARG A 324 -11.38 4.78 -15.52
N GLY A 325 -10.29 4.87 -16.28
CA GLY A 325 -9.89 6.06 -17.01
C GLY A 325 -9.20 7.11 -16.13
N TYR A 326 -8.25 7.84 -16.72
CA TYR A 326 -7.56 8.96 -16.05
C TYR A 326 -7.03 10.03 -17.02
N TYR A 327 -6.94 9.73 -18.31
CA TYR A 327 -6.50 10.69 -19.33
C TYR A 327 -7.61 11.62 -19.83
N GLY A 328 -8.86 11.20 -19.73
CA GLY A 328 -10.04 11.94 -20.17
C GLY A 328 -11.18 11.73 -19.20
N ARG A 329 -12.21 10.95 -19.58
CA ARG A 329 -13.26 10.52 -18.67
C ARG A 329 -12.66 9.71 -17.53
N ILE A 330 -13.07 10.03 -16.32
CA ILE A 330 -12.70 9.34 -15.07
C ILE A 330 -13.97 8.87 -14.42
N VAL A 331 -14.01 7.61 -14.01
CA VAL A 331 -15.06 7.07 -13.18
C VAL A 331 -14.44 6.38 -11.97
N ILE A 332 -14.94 6.71 -10.79
CA ILE A 332 -14.59 6.11 -9.51
C ILE A 332 -15.87 5.53 -8.94
N ALA A 333 -15.90 4.24 -8.66
CA ALA A 333 -17.07 3.54 -8.10
C ALA A 333 -16.68 2.89 -6.77
N ALA A 334 -17.39 3.24 -5.71
CA ALA A 334 -17.24 2.65 -4.38
C ALA A 334 -18.27 1.54 -4.16
N PHE A 335 -17.81 0.50 -3.45
CA PHE A 335 -18.62 -0.65 -3.09
C PHE A 335 -18.39 -0.99 -1.62
N ASP A 336 -19.47 -1.31 -0.92
CA ASP A 336 -19.40 -1.91 0.41
C ASP A 336 -19.51 -3.44 0.28
N PHE A 337 -18.71 -4.17 1.06
CA PHE A 337 -18.79 -5.62 1.16
C PHE A 337 -19.35 -5.98 2.54
N LYS A 338 -20.57 -6.48 2.55
CA LYS A 338 -21.28 -6.83 3.80
C LYS A 338 -22.12 -8.08 3.59
N ASP A 339 -22.17 -8.94 4.62
CA ASP A 339 -22.89 -10.21 4.58
C ASP A 339 -22.52 -11.04 3.35
N LYS A 340 -21.21 -11.05 2.98
CA LYS A 340 -20.62 -11.71 1.80
C LYS A 340 -21.19 -11.21 0.47
N LYS A 341 -21.62 -9.94 0.39
CA LYS A 341 -22.18 -9.32 -0.83
C LYS A 341 -21.60 -7.93 -1.06
N LEU A 342 -21.21 -7.68 -2.30
CA LEU A 342 -20.87 -6.35 -2.80
C LEU A 342 -22.14 -5.56 -3.12
N SER A 343 -22.19 -4.31 -2.70
CA SER A 343 -23.21 -3.35 -3.09
C SER A 343 -22.57 -2.01 -3.47
N SER A 344 -23.02 -1.40 -4.55
CA SER A 344 -22.52 -0.07 -4.95
C SER A 344 -22.92 0.97 -3.90
N ARG A 345 -21.95 1.74 -3.42
CA ARG A 345 -22.15 2.84 -2.48
C ARG A 345 -22.43 4.15 -3.22
N TRP A 346 -21.52 4.56 -4.07
CA TRP A 346 -21.66 5.73 -4.95
C TRP A 346 -20.79 5.59 -6.20
N VAL A 347 -21.05 6.44 -7.19
CA VAL A 347 -20.28 6.52 -8.43
C VAL A 347 -20.00 7.98 -8.76
N PHE A 348 -18.73 8.36 -8.80
CA PHE A 348 -18.25 9.62 -9.35
C PHE A 348 -17.94 9.42 -10.84
N ASP A 349 -18.46 10.28 -11.72
CA ASP A 349 -18.26 10.17 -13.17
C ASP A 349 -18.13 11.56 -13.80
N THR A 350 -17.00 11.84 -14.39
CA THR A 350 -16.75 13.09 -15.10
C THR A 350 -17.49 13.20 -16.43
N LYS A 351 -18.06 12.10 -16.94
CA LYS A 351 -18.88 11.94 -18.16
C LYS A 351 -18.17 12.30 -19.45
N ASP A 352 -17.58 13.51 -19.53
CA ASP A 352 -16.89 13.98 -20.73
C ASP A 352 -15.67 14.83 -20.40
N GLY A 353 -14.92 15.26 -21.42
CA GLY A 353 -13.71 16.04 -21.27
C GLY A 353 -13.92 17.51 -20.84
N LYS A 354 -15.14 17.96 -20.61
CA LYS A 354 -15.46 19.34 -20.20
C LYS A 354 -15.54 19.50 -18.68
N ASN A 355 -15.77 18.42 -17.97
CA ASN A 355 -15.77 18.41 -16.51
C ASN A 355 -14.39 18.85 -15.98
N PRO A 356 -14.30 19.72 -14.97
CA PRO A 356 -13.01 20.19 -14.44
C PRO A 356 -12.11 19.06 -13.92
N PHE A 357 -12.68 17.96 -13.49
CA PHE A 357 -11.96 16.77 -13.01
C PHE A 357 -11.49 15.82 -14.13
N SER A 358 -11.95 16.02 -15.38
CA SER A 358 -11.54 15.16 -16.50
C SER A 358 -10.05 15.31 -16.81
N GLY A 359 -9.35 14.17 -16.96
CA GLY A 359 -7.93 14.12 -17.26
C GLY A 359 -7.03 14.52 -16.07
N MET A 360 -7.55 14.48 -14.85
CA MET A 360 -6.81 14.83 -13.63
C MET A 360 -6.27 13.61 -12.87
N GLY A 361 -6.65 12.39 -13.27
CA GLY A 361 -6.20 11.16 -12.63
C GLY A 361 -4.76 10.79 -12.96
N ASN A 362 -4.17 9.89 -12.18
CA ASN A 362 -2.78 9.49 -12.26
C ASN A 362 -2.64 7.97 -12.53
N HIS A 363 -1.42 7.50 -12.80
CA HIS A 363 -1.10 6.06 -12.86
C HIS A 363 -1.11 5.36 -11.49
N GLY A 364 -1.36 6.08 -10.44
CA GLY A 364 -1.59 5.62 -9.07
C GLY A 364 -2.56 6.56 -8.39
N LEU A 365 -2.97 6.21 -7.19
CA LEU A 365 -3.80 7.04 -6.33
C LEU A 365 -3.31 6.94 -4.89
N SER A 366 -3.87 7.73 -3.99
CA SER A 366 -3.69 7.60 -2.56
C SER A 366 -5.02 7.78 -1.84
N VAL A 367 -5.05 7.39 -0.58
CA VAL A 367 -6.22 7.46 0.29
C VAL A 367 -5.77 8.10 1.61
N ALA A 368 -6.47 9.12 2.06
CA ALA A 368 -6.19 9.80 3.32
C ALA A 368 -7.42 10.58 3.82
N ASP A 369 -7.55 10.75 5.12
CA ASP A 369 -8.47 11.70 5.75
C ASP A 369 -7.84 13.11 5.64
N VAL A 370 -8.19 13.84 4.56
CA VAL A 370 -7.51 15.11 4.26
C VAL A 370 -8.19 16.33 4.89
N ASP A 371 -9.44 16.20 5.31
CA ASP A 371 -10.21 17.29 5.94
C ASP A 371 -10.44 17.07 7.45
N ASN A 372 -9.95 15.94 7.98
CA ASN A 372 -10.02 15.52 9.38
C ASN A 372 -11.46 15.29 9.87
N ASP A 373 -12.33 14.75 9.03
CA ASP A 373 -13.68 14.34 9.42
C ASP A 373 -13.77 12.88 9.90
N GLY A 374 -12.64 12.14 9.83
CA GLY A 374 -12.50 10.75 10.25
C GLY A 374 -12.79 9.72 9.15
N LYS A 375 -13.10 10.17 7.93
CA LYS A 375 -13.30 9.36 6.75
C LYS A 375 -12.21 9.61 5.72
N ASP A 376 -12.11 8.75 4.73
CA ASP A 376 -11.06 8.85 3.73
C ASP A 376 -11.56 9.50 2.44
N GLU A 377 -10.72 10.37 1.88
CA GLU A 377 -10.83 10.91 0.53
C GLU A 377 -9.94 10.12 -0.43
N ILE A 378 -10.33 10.16 -1.70
CA ILE A 378 -9.56 9.56 -2.80
C ILE A 378 -8.76 10.64 -3.52
N ILE A 379 -7.45 10.65 -3.31
CA ILE A 379 -6.50 11.54 -3.96
C ILE A 379 -6.07 10.87 -5.27
N PHE A 380 -6.57 11.37 -6.40
CA PHE A 380 -6.31 10.77 -7.70
C PHE A 380 -5.59 11.75 -8.63
N GLY A 381 -4.27 11.85 -8.48
CA GLY A 381 -3.44 12.80 -9.22
C GLY A 381 -3.70 14.25 -8.81
N SER A 382 -4.21 15.04 -9.75
CA SER A 382 -4.50 16.46 -9.60
C SER A 382 -5.93 16.75 -9.09
N MET A 383 -6.61 15.73 -8.55
CA MET A 383 -7.98 15.86 -8.04
C MET A 383 -8.18 15.05 -6.74
N VAL A 384 -9.16 15.49 -5.96
CA VAL A 384 -9.61 14.76 -4.76
C VAL A 384 -11.12 14.57 -4.84
N VAL A 385 -11.57 13.36 -4.51
CA VAL A 385 -12.98 13.00 -4.39
C VAL A 385 -13.25 12.66 -2.92
N ASP A 386 -14.27 13.29 -2.39
CA ASP A 386 -14.75 13.20 -1.03
C ASP A 386 -15.38 11.83 -0.70
N ASP A 387 -15.46 11.47 0.57
CA ASP A 387 -16.04 10.23 1.08
C ASP A 387 -17.46 9.96 0.56
N ASP A 388 -18.20 11.03 0.25
CA ASP A 388 -19.57 10.97 -0.27
C ASP A 388 -19.65 10.83 -1.80
N GLY A 389 -18.50 10.72 -2.49
CA GLY A 389 -18.42 10.57 -3.94
C GLY A 389 -18.58 11.87 -4.74
N LYS A 390 -18.43 13.01 -4.11
CA LYS A 390 -18.38 14.30 -4.80
C LYS A 390 -16.94 14.76 -5.00
N GLY A 391 -16.69 15.49 -6.09
CA GLY A 391 -15.38 16.12 -6.27
C GLY A 391 -15.15 17.21 -5.22
N LEU A 392 -14.10 17.07 -4.41
CA LEU A 392 -13.75 18.05 -3.38
C LEU A 392 -13.06 19.26 -4.03
N TYR A 393 -11.98 19.03 -4.76
CA TYR A 393 -11.29 20.04 -5.56
C TYR A 393 -10.42 19.42 -6.66
N THR A 394 -9.92 20.28 -7.55
CA THR A 394 -8.86 19.94 -8.52
C THR A 394 -7.89 21.10 -8.65
N THR A 395 -6.57 20.79 -8.74
CA THR A 395 -5.52 21.77 -9.01
C THR A 395 -5.43 22.15 -10.50
N GLY A 396 -6.00 21.32 -11.38
CA GLY A 396 -5.94 21.52 -12.82
C GLY A 396 -4.59 21.13 -13.45
N PHE A 397 -3.65 20.55 -12.70
CA PHE A 397 -2.30 20.18 -13.17
C PHE A 397 -2.27 18.94 -14.08
N ARG A 398 -3.43 18.26 -14.21
CA ARG A 398 -3.63 17.16 -15.14
C ARG A 398 -3.04 15.82 -14.67
N HIS A 399 -2.96 14.88 -15.63
CA HIS A 399 -2.45 13.54 -15.45
C HIS A 399 -0.97 13.52 -15.03
N GLY A 400 -0.54 12.46 -14.36
CA GLY A 400 0.85 12.25 -13.97
C GLY A 400 1.17 10.81 -13.60
N ASP A 401 2.46 10.55 -13.32
CA ASP A 401 3.02 9.21 -13.15
C ASP A 401 3.34 8.84 -11.70
N ALA A 402 3.57 9.81 -10.82
CA ALA A 402 3.91 9.56 -9.43
C ALA A 402 3.16 10.53 -8.49
N LEU A 403 2.79 10.00 -7.32
CA LEU A 403 2.00 10.70 -6.33
C LEU A 403 2.42 10.22 -4.93
N HIS A 404 2.71 11.16 -4.03
CA HIS A 404 3.02 10.89 -2.63
C HIS A 404 2.15 11.75 -1.73
N VAL A 405 1.48 11.14 -0.76
CA VAL A 405 0.58 11.81 0.19
C VAL A 405 0.94 11.43 1.61
N SER A 406 1.32 12.40 2.40
CA SER A 406 1.65 12.27 3.82
C SER A 406 1.71 13.67 4.47
N ASP A 407 1.89 13.74 5.77
CA ASP A 407 2.42 14.93 6.44
C ASP A 407 3.91 15.06 6.05
N LEU A 408 4.19 15.79 4.96
CA LEU A 408 5.53 16.00 4.44
C LEU A 408 6.22 17.23 5.03
N ASP A 409 5.46 18.21 5.51
CA ASP A 409 5.95 19.39 6.21
C ASP A 409 5.37 19.48 7.63
N PRO A 410 6.05 18.95 8.67
CA PRO A 410 5.52 18.94 10.04
C PRO A 410 5.36 20.35 10.67
N GLU A 411 5.72 21.43 9.96
CA GLU A 411 5.46 22.80 10.36
C GLU A 411 4.11 23.31 9.85
N LEU A 412 3.48 22.61 8.89
CA LEU A 412 2.13 22.92 8.38
C LEU A 412 1.10 21.96 8.99
N PRO A 413 -0.16 22.39 9.15
CA PRO A 413 -1.21 21.48 9.59
C PRO A 413 -1.74 20.65 8.41
N GLY A 414 -1.96 19.35 8.62
CA GLY A 414 -2.52 18.43 7.64
C GLY A 414 -1.45 17.73 6.80
N GLN A 415 -1.86 17.23 5.66
CA GLN A 415 -1.00 16.49 4.75
C GLN A 415 -0.77 17.25 3.45
N GLU A 416 0.33 16.94 2.77
CA GLU A 416 0.67 17.46 1.46
C GLU A 416 0.60 16.36 0.40
N VAL A 417 0.36 16.79 -0.82
CA VAL A 417 0.47 15.96 -2.02
C VAL A 417 1.67 16.44 -2.83
N PHE A 418 2.66 15.59 -3.02
CA PHE A 418 3.69 15.76 -4.01
C PHE A 418 3.34 14.96 -5.25
N GLY A 419 3.30 15.58 -6.43
CA GLY A 419 2.98 14.92 -7.68
C GLY A 419 3.89 15.36 -8.82
N VAL A 420 4.09 14.46 -9.80
CA VAL A 420 4.69 14.78 -11.10
C VAL A 420 3.63 14.67 -12.18
N HIS A 421 3.72 15.51 -13.21
CA HIS A 421 2.68 15.67 -14.21
C HIS A 421 3.22 15.55 -15.62
N GLU A 422 2.39 14.97 -16.51
CA GLU A 422 2.62 14.94 -17.94
C GLU A 422 2.08 16.24 -18.58
N ILE A 423 2.91 16.87 -19.42
CA ILE A 423 2.51 17.99 -20.24
C ILE A 423 2.06 17.45 -21.58
N GLU A 424 0.77 17.36 -21.78
CA GLU A 424 0.19 16.90 -23.03
C GLU A 424 0.21 17.98 -24.11
N GLU A 425 0.20 17.57 -25.38
CA GLU A 425 0.22 18.45 -26.55
C GLU A 425 -0.79 19.61 -26.43
N GLY A 426 -0.29 20.84 -26.51
CA GLY A 426 -1.11 22.05 -26.43
C GLY A 426 -1.53 22.46 -25.03
N THR A 427 -1.01 21.85 -23.98
CA THR A 427 -1.25 22.23 -22.59
C THR A 427 0.00 22.87 -21.96
N LYS A 428 -0.23 23.57 -20.86
CA LYS A 428 0.80 24.22 -20.04
C LYS A 428 0.57 23.91 -18.60
N GLY A 429 1.60 23.97 -17.80
CA GLY A 429 1.52 23.79 -16.36
C GLY A 429 2.82 23.24 -15.77
N PRO A 430 2.88 23.04 -14.46
CA PRO A 430 4.06 22.49 -13.82
C PRO A 430 4.18 20.98 -14.10
N GLY A 431 5.40 20.52 -14.37
CA GLY A 431 5.73 19.09 -14.41
C GLY A 431 5.88 18.51 -13.01
N VAL A 432 6.06 19.37 -11.99
CA VAL A 432 6.16 18.99 -10.57
C VAL A 432 5.36 19.95 -9.72
N ALA A 433 4.59 19.43 -8.77
CA ALA A 433 3.84 20.24 -7.82
C ALA A 433 3.84 19.64 -6.42
N LEU A 434 3.83 20.52 -5.42
CA LEU A 434 3.49 20.23 -4.03
C LEU A 434 2.29 21.11 -3.66
N PHE A 435 1.26 20.51 -3.08
CA PHE A 435 0.05 21.24 -2.66
C PHE A 435 -0.56 20.62 -1.40
N SER A 436 -1.35 21.42 -0.67
CA SER A 436 -2.09 20.94 0.48
C SER A 436 -3.13 19.92 0.07
N ALA A 437 -3.14 18.76 0.72
CA ALA A 437 -4.10 17.68 0.46
C ALA A 437 -5.54 18.09 0.81
N ALA A 438 -5.74 18.95 1.80
CA ALA A 438 -7.06 19.39 2.25
C ALA A 438 -7.82 20.28 1.25
N ASN A 439 -7.11 21.06 0.41
CA ASN A 439 -7.78 22.09 -0.38
C ASN A 439 -7.11 22.44 -1.72
N GLY A 440 -6.04 21.74 -2.09
CA GLY A 440 -5.32 21.95 -3.35
C GLY A 440 -4.51 23.25 -3.40
N LYS A 441 -4.31 23.96 -2.27
CA LYS A 441 -3.47 25.16 -2.24
C LYS A 441 -2.04 24.78 -2.62
N VAL A 442 -1.55 25.37 -3.72
CA VAL A 442 -0.20 25.14 -4.22
C VAL A 442 0.84 25.75 -3.28
N LEU A 443 1.83 24.93 -2.91
CA LEU A 443 2.95 25.29 -2.03
C LEU A 443 4.24 25.47 -2.82
N PHE A 444 4.46 24.62 -3.85
CA PHE A 444 5.64 24.65 -4.70
C PHE A 444 5.31 24.11 -6.09
N THR A 445 5.98 24.65 -7.14
CA THR A 445 5.96 24.11 -8.50
C THR A 445 7.34 24.18 -9.13
N ALA A 446 7.59 23.27 -10.06
CA ALA A 446 8.82 23.25 -10.87
C ALA A 446 8.57 22.60 -12.24
N MET A 447 9.56 22.70 -13.13
CA MET A 447 9.53 22.09 -14.46
C MET A 447 8.34 22.59 -15.30
N ASP A 448 8.18 23.92 -15.37
CA ASP A 448 7.08 24.53 -16.11
C ASP A 448 7.15 24.14 -17.59
N ASP A 449 6.00 23.66 -18.11
CA ASP A 449 5.84 23.18 -19.49
C ASP A 449 6.76 21.99 -19.87
N GLU A 450 7.27 21.23 -18.88
CA GLU A 450 8.07 20.03 -19.07
C GLU A 450 7.34 18.78 -18.55
N ASP A 451 7.47 17.67 -19.28
CA ASP A 451 6.93 16.37 -18.90
C ASP A 451 7.87 15.67 -17.90
N VAL A 452 7.33 15.30 -16.72
CA VAL A 452 8.09 14.64 -15.65
C VAL A 452 7.46 13.29 -15.31
N GLY A 453 8.13 12.20 -15.70
CA GLY A 453 7.61 10.84 -15.53
C GLY A 453 7.91 10.19 -14.18
N ARG A 454 8.72 10.77 -13.30
CA ARG A 454 9.10 10.20 -12.00
C ARG A 454 9.44 11.28 -10.99
N GLY A 455 9.10 11.03 -9.74
CA GLY A 455 9.49 11.88 -8.63
C GLY A 455 9.20 11.20 -7.31
N VAL A 456 9.89 11.60 -6.27
CA VAL A 456 9.77 11.06 -4.91
C VAL A 456 9.82 12.21 -3.91
N ALA A 457 9.06 12.07 -2.83
CA ALA A 457 9.09 12.98 -1.68
C ALA A 457 8.97 12.18 -0.39
N ASP A 458 9.97 12.31 0.48
CA ASP A 458 9.95 11.89 1.89
C ASP A 458 11.20 12.38 2.62
N ASN A 459 11.31 12.19 3.94
CA ASN A 459 12.50 12.51 4.69
C ASN A 459 13.62 11.49 4.42
N VAL A 460 14.64 11.88 3.65
CA VAL A 460 15.81 11.04 3.32
C VAL A 460 17.12 11.60 3.86
N ASP A 461 17.18 12.89 4.18
CA ASP A 461 18.33 13.53 4.85
C ASP A 461 18.09 13.58 6.35
N SER A 462 18.70 12.63 7.08
CA SER A 462 18.58 12.51 8.54
C SER A 462 19.09 13.72 9.33
N THR A 463 19.62 14.75 8.68
CA THR A 463 20.07 16.00 9.32
C THR A 463 19.03 17.11 9.25
N ARG A 464 17.90 16.90 8.56
CA ARG A 464 16.89 17.93 8.26
C ARG A 464 15.49 17.48 8.65
N ILE A 465 14.71 18.40 9.18
CA ILE A 465 13.28 18.21 9.45
C ILE A 465 12.50 18.46 8.16
N GLY A 466 11.39 17.73 7.97
CA GLY A 466 10.54 17.78 6.78
C GLY A 466 11.06 16.88 5.66
N ALA A 467 10.20 16.63 4.69
CA ALA A 467 10.53 15.83 3.52
C ALA A 467 11.52 16.53 2.59
N GLN A 468 12.22 15.75 1.79
CA GLN A 468 12.97 16.24 0.64
C GLN A 468 12.31 15.72 -0.64
N MET A 469 12.42 16.48 -1.70
CA MET A 469 11.80 16.22 -3.00
C MET A 469 12.87 16.20 -4.09
N TRP A 470 12.73 15.25 -5.03
CA TRP A 470 13.50 15.22 -6.27
C TRP A 470 12.73 14.45 -7.35
N TRP A 471 13.05 14.69 -8.60
CA TRP A 471 12.33 14.14 -9.74
C TRP A 471 13.26 13.90 -10.93
N SER A 472 12.77 13.21 -11.95
CA SER A 472 13.52 13.00 -13.20
C SER A 472 13.81 14.34 -13.86
N GLY A 473 15.09 14.61 -14.10
CA GLY A 473 15.54 15.90 -14.63
C GLY A 473 15.80 16.97 -13.58
N SER A 474 15.54 16.72 -12.29
CA SER A 474 15.89 17.68 -11.23
C SER A 474 17.40 17.94 -11.20
N ASN A 475 17.78 19.18 -10.97
CA ASN A 475 19.19 19.58 -10.86
C ASN A 475 19.72 19.49 -9.41
N GLY A 476 18.98 18.87 -8.50
CA GLY A 476 19.36 18.70 -7.09
C GLY A 476 18.26 18.10 -6.23
N LEU A 477 18.58 17.92 -4.95
CA LEU A 477 17.65 17.60 -3.89
C LEU A 477 17.07 18.91 -3.32
N TYR A 478 15.76 18.96 -3.13
CA TYR A 478 15.05 20.13 -2.63
C TYR A 478 14.45 19.82 -1.26
N ASP A 479 14.44 20.81 -0.37
CA ASP A 479 13.63 20.73 0.85
C ASP A 479 12.14 20.91 0.52
N ILE A 480 11.28 20.66 1.51
CA ILE A 480 9.81 20.78 1.32
C ILE A 480 9.34 22.22 1.01
N LYS A 481 10.19 23.21 1.24
CA LYS A 481 9.93 24.64 0.93
C LYS A 481 10.43 25.03 -0.47
N GLY A 482 11.01 24.07 -1.22
CA GLY A 482 11.49 24.28 -2.58
C GLY A 482 12.90 24.86 -2.67
N ASN A 483 13.69 24.89 -1.59
CA ASN A 483 15.08 25.30 -1.65
C ASN A 483 15.97 24.12 -2.04
N LYS A 484 16.88 24.33 -3.00
CA LYS A 484 17.90 23.33 -3.33
C LYS A 484 18.89 23.19 -2.19
N ILE A 485 19.06 21.96 -1.67
CA ILE A 485 19.86 21.67 -0.48
C ILE A 485 21.03 20.72 -0.72
N GLY A 486 21.06 20.08 -1.88
CA GLY A 486 22.12 19.10 -2.19
C GLY A 486 21.99 18.51 -3.58
N GLU A 487 22.73 17.44 -3.83
CA GLU A 487 22.64 16.64 -5.03
C GLU A 487 21.46 15.67 -4.94
N ALA A 488 20.69 15.51 -6.01
CA ALA A 488 19.62 14.54 -6.07
C ALA A 488 20.16 13.10 -5.97
N PRO A 489 19.46 12.19 -5.25
CA PRO A 489 19.70 10.77 -5.41
C PRO A 489 19.55 10.34 -6.88
N LYS A 490 20.30 9.30 -7.30
CA LYS A 490 20.26 8.82 -8.69
C LYS A 490 18.93 8.17 -9.07
N SER A 491 18.24 7.60 -8.11
CA SER A 491 16.95 6.93 -8.32
C SER A 491 15.80 7.82 -7.87
N THR A 492 14.70 7.78 -8.64
CA THR A 492 13.40 8.38 -8.34
C THR A 492 12.31 7.31 -8.26
N ASN A 493 12.69 6.04 -7.98
CA ASN A 493 11.78 4.91 -8.10
C ASN A 493 11.05 4.57 -6.80
N PHE A 494 11.81 4.34 -5.69
CA PHE A 494 11.20 3.83 -4.46
C PHE A 494 11.98 4.22 -3.20
N LEU A 495 11.31 4.20 -2.05
CA LEU A 495 11.87 4.47 -0.73
C LEU A 495 11.48 3.36 0.24
N ILE A 496 12.26 3.17 1.31
CA ILE A 496 12.04 2.15 2.33
C ILE A 496 12.54 2.64 3.70
N TYR A 497 11.88 2.25 4.79
CA TYR A 497 12.41 2.38 6.15
C TYR A 497 13.28 1.16 6.46
N TRP A 498 14.60 1.33 6.49
CA TRP A 498 15.53 0.20 6.58
C TRP A 498 16.54 0.28 7.72
N ASP A 499 17.19 1.42 7.90
CA ASP A 499 18.23 1.54 8.93
C ASP A 499 17.66 1.87 10.33
N GLY A 500 18.50 2.30 11.27
CA GLY A 500 18.09 2.49 12.66
C GLY A 500 17.47 3.84 12.97
N ASP A 501 17.37 4.76 12.02
CA ASP A 501 16.74 6.08 12.20
C ASP A 501 15.39 6.18 11.49
N THR A 502 14.68 7.30 11.60
CA THR A 502 13.34 7.50 11.03
C THR A 502 13.34 8.08 9.63
N SER A 503 14.51 8.36 9.04
CA SER A 503 14.57 8.78 7.64
C SER A 503 14.56 7.56 6.71
N ARG A 504 13.98 7.72 5.51
CA ARG A 504 13.93 6.64 4.53
C ARG A 504 15.24 6.50 3.75
N GLU A 505 15.49 5.30 3.29
CA GLU A 505 16.53 4.96 2.33
C GLU A 505 15.97 4.91 0.92
N ILE A 506 16.87 5.09 -0.05
CA ILE A 506 16.57 5.02 -1.47
C ILE A 506 16.64 3.55 -1.91
N LEU A 507 15.48 2.96 -2.21
CA LEU A 507 15.37 1.61 -2.76
C LEU A 507 15.36 1.68 -4.29
N ASN A 508 16.23 0.94 -4.93
CA ASN A 508 16.24 0.81 -6.38
C ASN A 508 16.71 -0.58 -6.80
N SER A 509 15.94 -1.23 -7.67
CA SER A 509 16.26 -2.58 -8.13
C SER A 509 16.39 -3.57 -6.94
N ASN A 510 17.58 -4.11 -6.71
CA ASN A 510 17.86 -5.06 -5.62
C ASN A 510 18.78 -4.46 -4.54
N TYR A 511 18.78 -3.14 -4.37
CA TYR A 511 19.68 -2.50 -3.43
C TYR A 511 19.09 -1.28 -2.73
N ILE A 512 19.68 -0.95 -1.59
CA ILE A 512 19.28 0.18 -0.73
C ILE A 512 20.50 1.08 -0.50
N ASP A 513 20.33 2.36 -0.79
CA ASP A 513 21.31 3.42 -0.55
C ASP A 513 20.81 4.38 0.55
N LYS A 514 21.66 4.75 1.49
CA LYS A 514 21.41 5.85 2.43
C LYS A 514 21.90 7.16 1.82
N TYR A 515 21.06 8.20 1.84
CA TYR A 515 21.46 9.52 1.35
C TYR A 515 22.74 10.02 2.08
N GLY A 516 23.69 10.51 1.32
CA GLY A 516 24.99 10.98 1.84
C GLY A 516 25.97 9.89 2.31
N LYS A 517 25.55 8.62 2.39
CA LYS A 517 26.42 7.50 2.84
C LYS A 517 26.67 6.44 1.75
N GLY A 518 25.80 6.34 0.75
CA GLY A 518 25.89 5.33 -0.31
C GLY A 518 25.26 3.99 0.07
N ARG A 519 25.71 2.90 -0.59
CA ARG A 519 25.15 1.54 -0.48
C ARG A 519 25.25 0.97 0.92
N ILE A 520 24.08 0.59 1.49
CA ILE A 520 23.99 -0.07 2.80
C ILE A 520 23.49 -1.51 2.72
N PHE A 521 22.79 -1.87 1.64
CA PHE A 521 22.31 -3.23 1.44
C PHE A 521 22.25 -3.59 -0.05
N THR A 522 22.52 -4.87 -0.38
CA THR A 522 22.30 -5.46 -1.69
C THR A 522 21.71 -6.85 -1.52
N ALA A 523 20.58 -7.10 -2.18
CA ALA A 523 19.91 -8.40 -2.23
C ALA A 523 20.53 -9.24 -3.36
N GLU A 524 21.66 -9.88 -3.08
CA GLU A 524 22.41 -10.69 -4.06
C GLU A 524 21.55 -11.84 -4.61
N GLY A 525 21.54 -12.00 -5.93
CA GLY A 525 20.76 -13.05 -6.61
C GLY A 525 19.25 -12.85 -6.59
N ALA A 526 18.78 -11.63 -6.24
CA ALA A 526 17.39 -11.23 -6.37
C ALA A 526 17.20 -10.20 -7.49
N SER A 527 15.97 -10.06 -7.97
CA SER A 527 15.59 -9.16 -9.06
C SER A 527 14.33 -8.37 -8.69
N SER A 528 14.32 -7.09 -9.08
CA SER A 528 13.14 -6.23 -9.01
C SER A 528 12.13 -6.53 -10.12
N ASN A 529 10.98 -5.89 -10.04
CA ASN A 529 9.89 -5.97 -11.00
C ASN A 529 9.82 -4.72 -11.90
N ASN A 530 8.89 -4.73 -12.85
CA ASN A 530 8.42 -3.57 -13.61
C ASN A 530 9.49 -2.83 -14.43
N GLY A 531 10.52 -3.55 -14.89
CA GLY A 531 11.52 -3.05 -15.84
C GLY A 531 12.29 -1.83 -15.32
N THR A 532 12.23 -0.71 -16.03
CA THR A 532 12.94 0.53 -15.65
C THR A 532 12.41 1.19 -14.39
N LYS A 533 11.19 0.83 -13.95
CA LYS A 533 10.63 1.27 -12.67
C LYS A 533 11.33 0.63 -11.48
N SER A 534 11.92 -0.55 -11.69
CA SER A 534 12.78 -1.24 -10.72
C SER A 534 12.18 -1.34 -9.31
N THR A 535 10.86 -1.62 -9.24
CA THR A 535 10.11 -1.69 -7.98
C THR A 535 10.31 -3.03 -7.28
N PRO A 536 10.17 -3.11 -5.94
CA PRO A 536 10.06 -4.38 -5.25
C PRO A 536 8.79 -5.14 -5.68
N ALA A 537 8.68 -6.40 -5.32
CA ALA A 537 7.41 -7.12 -5.36
C ALA A 537 6.46 -6.58 -4.29
N LEU A 538 7.00 -6.24 -3.12
CA LEU A 538 6.34 -5.50 -2.03
C LEU A 538 7.42 -4.89 -1.12
N SER A 539 7.15 -3.71 -0.54
CA SER A 539 7.84 -3.17 0.62
C SER A 539 6.81 -2.83 1.68
N ALA A 540 6.91 -3.45 2.87
CA ALA A 540 5.90 -3.32 3.91
C ALA A 540 6.44 -3.78 5.27
N ASP A 541 5.95 -3.19 6.38
CA ASP A 541 6.17 -3.62 7.75
C ASP A 541 5.33 -4.87 8.06
N ILE A 542 5.80 -6.05 7.65
CA ILE A 542 5.07 -7.31 7.83
C ILE A 542 5.64 -8.22 8.91
N LEU A 543 6.87 -7.97 9.37
CA LEU A 543 7.57 -8.74 10.41
C LEU A 543 8.46 -7.81 11.25
N GLY A 544 8.91 -8.29 12.40
CA GLY A 544 9.88 -7.55 13.22
C GLY A 544 9.32 -6.31 13.89
N ASP A 545 10.12 -5.26 13.92
CA ASP A 545 9.72 -3.95 14.44
C ASP A 545 9.00 -3.11 13.35
N TRP A 546 8.91 -1.81 13.51
CA TRP A 546 8.21 -0.89 12.60
C TRP A 546 8.86 -0.71 11.21
N ARG A 547 10.06 -1.26 10.98
CA ARG A 547 10.76 -1.11 9.70
C ARG A 547 10.22 -2.08 8.66
N GLU A 548 10.37 -1.69 7.39
CA GLU A 548 9.77 -2.41 6.27
C GLU A 548 10.63 -3.61 5.86
N GLU A 549 9.98 -4.72 5.53
CA GLU A 549 10.57 -5.81 4.78
C GLU A 549 10.62 -5.49 3.30
N LEU A 550 11.70 -5.92 2.66
CA LEU A 550 11.88 -5.88 1.22
C LEU A 550 11.61 -7.26 0.62
N ILE A 551 10.55 -7.39 -0.19
CA ILE A 551 10.24 -8.62 -0.90
C ILE A 551 10.67 -8.50 -2.37
N LEU A 552 11.55 -9.40 -2.80
CA LEU A 552 12.01 -9.53 -4.17
C LEU A 552 11.88 -10.98 -4.64
N ARG A 553 11.74 -11.17 -5.95
CA ARG A 553 11.86 -12.50 -6.54
C ARG A 553 13.33 -12.89 -6.67
N SER A 554 13.64 -14.20 -6.59
CA SER A 554 14.95 -14.69 -6.97
C SER A 554 15.21 -14.48 -8.47
N ALA A 555 16.47 -14.37 -8.86
CA ALA A 555 16.84 -14.14 -10.28
C ALA A 555 16.36 -15.27 -11.21
N ASP A 556 16.18 -16.48 -10.69
CA ASP A 556 15.66 -17.65 -11.41
C ASP A 556 14.13 -17.84 -11.29
N ASN A 557 13.45 -16.96 -10.56
CA ASN A 557 12.01 -16.96 -10.30
C ASN A 557 11.49 -18.21 -9.54
N SER A 558 12.34 -18.90 -8.81
CA SER A 558 11.96 -20.12 -8.07
C SER A 558 11.41 -19.84 -6.68
N GLU A 559 11.72 -18.68 -6.12
CA GLU A 559 11.31 -18.26 -4.77
C GLU A 559 11.08 -16.76 -4.69
N LEU A 560 10.31 -16.33 -3.69
CA LEU A 560 10.39 -14.98 -3.16
C LEU A 560 11.36 -14.96 -2.00
N ARG A 561 12.01 -13.81 -1.82
CA ARG A 561 12.94 -13.55 -0.73
C ARG A 561 12.47 -12.34 0.06
N ILE A 562 12.17 -12.57 1.33
CA ILE A 562 11.78 -11.53 2.28
C ILE A 562 13.02 -11.16 3.08
N TYR A 563 13.51 -9.96 2.87
CA TYR A 563 14.65 -9.39 3.59
C TYR A 563 14.16 -8.49 4.70
N SER A 564 14.59 -8.76 5.93
CA SER A 564 14.41 -7.89 7.09
C SER A 564 15.75 -7.32 7.52
N THR A 565 15.75 -6.08 7.98
CA THR A 565 16.97 -5.45 8.47
C THR A 565 17.42 -6.05 9.80
N LYS A 566 18.74 -6.12 10.00
CA LYS A 566 19.38 -6.50 11.28
C LYS A 566 20.16 -5.36 11.91
N ILE A 567 20.00 -4.15 11.39
CA ILE A 567 20.61 -2.95 11.97
C ILE A 567 19.82 -2.61 13.23
N PRO A 568 20.47 -2.45 14.42
CA PRO A 568 19.76 -2.10 15.63
C PRO A 568 19.14 -0.70 15.54
N THR A 569 17.96 -0.53 16.10
CA THR A 569 17.34 0.77 16.33
C THR A 569 17.12 1.01 17.82
N THR A 570 17.13 2.26 18.25
CA THR A 570 16.71 2.69 19.59
C THR A 570 15.29 3.25 19.60
N ILE A 571 14.66 3.34 18.44
CA ILE A 571 13.35 3.95 18.25
C ILE A 571 12.28 2.93 18.57
N ARG A 572 11.38 3.30 19.48
CA ARG A 572 10.16 2.54 19.79
C ARG A 572 9.01 3.17 19.01
N GLN A 573 8.46 2.41 18.08
CA GLN A 573 7.33 2.78 17.27
C GLN A 573 6.37 1.58 17.19
N TYR A 574 5.06 1.81 17.14
CA TYR A 574 4.12 0.76 16.80
C TYR A 574 4.23 0.39 15.31
N THR A 575 3.80 -0.82 14.97
CA THR A 575 3.81 -1.29 13.58
C THR A 575 3.05 -0.33 12.67
N LEU A 576 3.66 0.05 11.56
CA LEU A 576 3.05 0.95 10.56
C LEU A 576 1.77 0.35 9.98
N MET A 577 1.60 -0.98 10.05
CA MET A 577 0.36 -1.66 9.64
C MET A 577 -0.85 -1.31 10.53
N HIS A 578 -0.65 -0.66 11.68
CA HIS A 578 -1.72 -0.08 12.50
C HIS A 578 -1.95 1.42 12.25
N ASP A 579 -1.17 2.06 11.38
CA ASP A 579 -1.56 3.30 10.72
C ASP A 579 -2.47 2.97 9.53
N SER A 580 -3.72 3.40 9.57
CA SER A 580 -4.70 2.98 8.56
C SER A 580 -4.36 3.44 7.15
N GLN A 581 -3.78 4.64 6.97
CA GLN A 581 -3.34 5.13 5.66
C GLN A 581 -2.21 4.27 5.11
N TYR A 582 -1.20 3.94 5.94
CA TYR A 582 -0.11 3.06 5.55
C TYR A 582 -0.62 1.66 5.18
N ARG A 583 -1.48 1.07 6.02
CA ARG A 583 -2.04 -0.28 5.75
C ARG A 583 -2.88 -0.32 4.46
N LEU A 584 -3.65 0.73 4.20
CA LEU A 584 -4.37 0.88 2.94
C LEU A 584 -3.40 0.98 1.75
N ALA A 585 -2.31 1.74 1.89
CA ALA A 585 -1.29 1.85 0.85
C ALA A 585 -0.62 0.50 0.53
N ILE A 586 -0.46 -0.39 1.52
CA ILE A 586 0.01 -1.76 1.27
C ILE A 586 -1.00 -2.56 0.43
N ALA A 587 -2.30 -2.40 0.66
CA ALA A 587 -3.32 -3.11 -0.11
C ALA A 587 -3.32 -2.73 -1.60
N TRP A 588 -3.03 -1.46 -1.93
CA TRP A 588 -3.01 -0.97 -3.31
C TRP A 588 -1.60 -0.66 -3.85
N GLN A 589 -0.50 -1.03 -3.18
CA GLN A 589 0.88 -0.80 -3.66
C GLN A 589 1.12 -1.37 -5.06
N ASN A 590 0.45 -2.47 -5.40
CA ASN A 590 0.51 -3.12 -6.72
C ASN A 590 -0.26 -2.40 -7.83
N VAL A 591 -1.06 -1.38 -7.50
CA VAL A 591 -2.00 -0.76 -8.44
C VAL A 591 -1.30 0.28 -9.33
N GLY A 592 -1.38 0.07 -10.65
CA GLY A 592 -0.80 0.97 -11.62
C GLY A 592 0.74 1.03 -11.53
N TYR A 593 1.29 2.19 -11.18
CA TYR A 593 2.72 2.35 -10.93
C TYR A 593 3.00 2.30 -9.43
N ASN A 594 3.64 1.21 -8.97
CA ASN A 594 3.97 1.01 -7.57
C ASN A 594 4.69 2.22 -6.97
N GLN A 595 4.21 2.69 -5.82
CA GLN A 595 4.79 3.78 -5.05
C GLN A 595 5.09 3.31 -3.62
N PRO A 596 6.06 3.91 -2.90
CA PRO A 596 6.29 3.60 -1.50
C PRO A 596 5.03 3.95 -0.68
N PRO A 597 4.68 3.13 0.33
CA PRO A 597 3.57 3.44 1.23
C PRO A 597 3.95 4.61 2.15
N HIS A 598 2.97 5.44 2.53
CA HIS A 598 3.16 6.60 3.39
C HIS A 598 2.27 6.52 4.62
N THR A 599 2.78 7.02 5.76
CA THR A 599 2.03 7.16 7.00
C THR A 599 1.09 8.38 6.98
N SER A 600 0.06 8.36 7.82
CA SER A 600 -0.87 9.49 8.02
C SER A 600 -0.23 10.65 8.78
N PHE A 601 0.95 10.48 9.35
CA PHE A 601 1.67 11.44 10.17
C PHE A 601 3.12 11.57 9.67
N TYR A 602 3.77 12.69 10.00
CA TYR A 602 5.18 12.90 9.68
C TYR A 602 6.06 11.86 10.38
N MET A 603 6.76 11.07 9.59
CA MET A 603 7.77 10.14 10.06
C MET A 603 9.12 10.50 9.44
N GLY A 604 10.05 11.00 10.27
CA GLY A 604 11.33 11.50 9.81
C GLY A 604 12.12 12.17 10.93
N THR A 605 13.20 12.82 10.57
CA THR A 605 14.06 13.55 11.50
C THR A 605 13.28 14.58 12.30
N GLY A 606 13.38 14.51 13.62
CA GLY A 606 12.69 15.44 14.52
C GLY A 606 11.20 15.16 14.69
N MET A 607 10.71 14.00 14.27
CA MET A 607 9.32 13.60 14.46
C MET A 607 8.90 13.65 15.94
N LYS A 608 7.66 14.03 16.18
CA LYS A 608 7.01 13.85 17.48
C LYS A 608 6.64 12.37 17.67
N PRO A 609 6.36 11.90 18.89
CA PRO A 609 5.76 10.58 19.07
C PRO A 609 4.57 10.41 18.13
N ALA A 610 4.51 9.27 17.44
CA ALA A 610 3.42 8.98 16.53
C ALA A 610 2.05 9.09 17.23
N PRO A 611 1.04 9.60 16.56
CA PRO A 611 -0.30 9.68 17.13
C PRO A 611 -0.82 8.27 17.41
N LYS A 612 -1.57 8.10 18.49
CA LYS A 612 -2.19 6.82 18.80
C LYS A 612 -3.29 6.52 17.76
N PRO A 613 -3.24 5.37 17.07
CA PRO A 613 -4.21 5.09 16.03
C PRO A 613 -5.62 4.91 16.60
N ASN A 614 -6.61 5.50 15.95
CA ASN A 614 -8.02 5.38 16.32
C ASN A 614 -8.64 4.15 15.65
N ILE A 615 -8.20 2.97 16.08
CA ILE A 615 -8.58 1.69 15.48
C ILE A 615 -9.25 0.77 16.51
N LYS A 616 -10.10 -0.12 16.01
CA LYS A 616 -10.68 -1.24 16.72
C LYS A 616 -10.24 -2.52 16.02
N LEU A 617 -9.45 -3.34 16.69
CA LEU A 617 -9.05 -4.62 16.14
C LEU A 617 -10.24 -5.57 16.08
N VAL A 618 -10.46 -6.20 14.94
CA VAL A 618 -11.42 -7.28 14.73
C VAL A 618 -10.80 -8.61 15.13
N PRO A 619 -11.60 -9.59 15.55
CA PRO A 619 -11.11 -10.85 16.09
C PRO A 619 -10.20 -11.63 15.15
#